data_c5f3abe25d8b9ae23105754fe0e2ab8f
#
_entry.id   c5f3abe25d8b9ae23105754fe0e2ab8f
#
_cell.length_a   1.000
_cell.length_b   1.000
_cell.length_c   1.000
_cell.angle_alpha   90.00
_cell.angle_beta   90.00
_cell.angle_gamma   90.00
#
_symmetry.space_group_name_H-M   'P 1'
#
loop_
_entity.id
_entity.type
_entity.pdbx_description
1 polymer ?
#
loop_
_entity_poly.entity_id
_entity_poly.type
_entity_poly.pdbx_seq_one_letter_code
_entity_poly.pdbx_strand_id
1 'polypeptide(L)' 'MSTKDYLGDSVYVDVDNGMLKLTTDNGYGPSNTIYLEPEVYEALTRYVQRIKQEVTT' A
#
# COMPACT_ATOMS: atom_id res chain seq x y z
N MET A 1 -12.72 -13.28 -6.48
CA MET A 1 -13.16 -11.90 -6.32
C MET A 1 -11.93 -11.01 -6.09
N SER A 2 -11.90 -9.87 -6.75
CA SER A 2 -10.73 -8.99 -6.65
C SER A 2 -10.73 -8.22 -5.35
N THR A 3 -9.57 -8.20 -4.67
CA THR A 3 -9.39 -7.39 -3.47
C THR A 3 -8.64 -6.10 -3.78
N LYS A 4 -8.44 -5.83 -5.07
CA LYS A 4 -7.66 -4.67 -5.51
C LYS A 4 -8.44 -3.39 -5.27
N ASP A 5 -7.79 -2.44 -4.62
CA ASP A 5 -8.36 -1.14 -4.33
C ASP A 5 -7.45 -0.03 -4.82
N TYR A 6 -8.05 1.10 -5.15
CA TYR A 6 -7.30 2.28 -5.55
C TYR A 6 -7.08 3.15 -4.32
N LEU A 7 -5.81 3.47 -4.04
CA LEU A 7 -5.47 4.31 -2.89
C LEU A 7 -5.40 5.79 -3.24
N GLY A 8 -5.15 6.11 -4.49
CA GLY A 8 -4.99 7.47 -4.94
C GLY A 8 -3.63 7.67 -5.57
N ASP A 9 -3.49 8.72 -6.34
CA ASP A 9 -2.20 9.11 -6.93
C ASP A 9 -1.60 8.00 -7.77
N SER A 10 -2.44 7.24 -8.46
CA SER A 10 -2.08 6.12 -9.31
C SER A 10 -1.53 4.91 -8.54
N VAL A 11 -1.81 4.83 -7.24
CA VAL A 11 -1.35 3.71 -6.41
C VAL A 11 -2.52 2.78 -6.13
N TYR A 12 -2.29 1.50 -6.36
CA TYR A 12 -3.27 0.44 -6.10
C TYR A 12 -2.73 -0.52 -5.05
N VAL A 13 -3.63 -1.15 -4.32
CA VAL A 13 -3.26 -2.15 -3.33
C VAL A 13 -4.05 -3.42 -3.58
N ASP A 14 -3.41 -4.56 -3.35
CA ASP A 14 -4.04 -5.88 -3.50
C ASP A 14 -3.41 -6.83 -2.48
N VAL A 15 -4.00 -7.99 -2.33
CA VAL A 15 -3.44 -9.04 -1.49
C VAL A 15 -3.02 -10.19 -2.41
N ASP A 16 -1.80 -10.68 -2.22
CA ASP A 16 -1.24 -11.74 -3.04
C ASP A 16 -0.42 -12.66 -2.14
N ASN A 17 -0.84 -13.90 -2.01
CA ASN A 17 -0.17 -14.92 -1.19
C ASN A 17 0.08 -14.43 0.25
N GLY A 18 -0.90 -13.77 0.84
CA GLY A 18 -0.77 -13.27 2.19
C GLY A 18 0.08 -12.03 2.33
N MET A 19 0.60 -11.52 1.23
CA MET A 19 1.38 -10.29 1.22
C MET A 19 0.53 -9.14 0.66
N LEU A 20 0.88 -7.94 1.05
CA LEU A 20 0.27 -6.75 0.48
C LEU A 20 1.05 -6.38 -0.78
N LYS A 21 0.34 -6.19 -1.87
CA LYS A 21 0.97 -5.80 -3.12
C LYS A 21 0.56 -4.39 -3.48
N LEU A 22 1.53 -3.50 -3.60
CA LEU A 22 1.30 -2.12 -4.01
C LEU A 22 1.80 -1.95 -5.43
N THR A 23 0.97 -1.36 -6.28
CA THR A 23 1.34 -1.12 -7.68
C THR A 23 1.06 0.32 -8.04
N THR A 24 1.89 0.87 -8.90
CA THR A 24 1.63 2.16 -9.54
C THR A 24 1.23 1.91 -10.98
N ASP A 25 0.26 2.68 -11.47
CA ASP A 25 -0.29 2.49 -12.80
C ASP A 25 -0.71 3.84 -13.36
N ASN A 26 -0.07 4.25 -14.43
CA ASN A 26 -0.32 5.56 -15.04
C ASN A 26 -1.27 5.49 -16.23
N GLY A 27 -1.99 4.38 -16.37
CA GLY A 27 -2.92 4.18 -17.47
C GLY A 27 -2.36 3.33 -18.60
N TYR A 28 -1.08 3.02 -18.55
CA TYR A 28 -0.42 2.17 -19.55
C TYR A 28 0.00 0.82 -18.98
N GLY A 29 -0.47 0.51 -17.77
CA GLY A 29 -0.13 -0.71 -17.07
C GLY A 29 0.74 -0.43 -15.86
N PRO A 30 0.95 -1.44 -15.03
CA PRO A 30 1.75 -1.25 -13.81
C PRO A 30 3.17 -0.83 -14.14
N SER A 31 3.62 0.27 -13.53
CA SER A 31 4.99 0.73 -13.73
C SER A 31 5.93 0.22 -12.64
N ASN A 32 5.42 0.02 -11.42
CA ASN A 32 6.22 -0.49 -10.31
C ASN A 32 5.35 -1.37 -9.43
N THR A 33 5.97 -2.36 -8.79
CA THR A 33 5.27 -3.25 -7.88
C THR A 33 6.14 -3.48 -6.65
N ILE A 34 5.52 -3.41 -5.48
CA ILE A 34 6.18 -3.66 -4.21
C ILE A 34 5.37 -4.69 -3.44
N TYR A 35 6.05 -5.69 -2.88
CA TYR A 35 5.42 -6.68 -2.03
C TYR A 35 5.83 -6.44 -0.59
N LEU A 36 4.85 -6.40 0.30
CA LEU A 36 5.08 -6.20 1.72
C LEU A 36 4.59 -7.41 2.48
N GLU A 37 5.49 -8.07 3.19
CA GLU A 37 5.12 -9.16 4.08
C GLU A 37 4.37 -8.59 5.30
N PRO A 38 3.59 -9.44 6.02
CA PRO A 38 2.76 -8.90 7.11
C PRO A 38 3.51 -8.06 8.13
N GLU A 39 4.69 -8.49 8.54
CA GLU A 39 5.47 -7.73 9.52
C GLU A 39 5.97 -6.41 8.95
N VAL A 40 6.16 -6.35 7.62
CA VAL A 40 6.62 -5.13 6.97
C VAL A 40 5.49 -4.11 6.89
N TYR A 41 4.31 -4.52 6.45
CA TYR A 41 3.23 -3.53 6.37
C TYR A 41 2.70 -3.15 7.75
N GLU A 42 2.88 -4.00 8.77
CA GLU A 42 2.58 -3.58 10.13
C GLU A 42 3.51 -2.46 10.58
N ALA A 43 4.78 -2.57 10.20
CA ALA A 43 5.73 -1.51 10.50
C ALA A 43 5.35 -0.21 9.78
N LEU A 44 4.90 -0.33 8.55
CA LEU A 44 4.42 0.84 7.79
C LEU A 44 3.20 1.47 8.46
N THR A 45 2.28 0.64 8.94
CA THR A 45 1.09 1.13 9.62
C THR A 45 1.47 1.89 10.89
N ARG A 46 2.43 1.37 11.66
CA ARG A 46 2.90 2.06 12.87
C ARG A 46 3.55 3.39 12.53
N TYR A 47 4.29 3.43 11.44
CA TYR A 47 4.90 4.67 10.99
C TYR A 47 3.85 5.72 10.65
N VAL A 48 2.82 5.32 9.92
CA VAL A 48 1.73 6.22 9.53
C VAL A 48 1.01 6.74 10.76
N GLN A 49 0.74 5.88 11.72
CA GLN A 49 0.07 6.29 12.95
C GLN A 49 0.91 7.28 13.74
N ARG A 50 2.20 7.09 13.77
CA ARG A 50 3.11 8.01 14.46
C ARG A 50 3.11 9.37 13.80
N ILE A 51 3.11 9.42 12.47
CA ILE A 51 3.03 10.68 11.74
C ILE A 51 1.73 11.39 12.06
N LYS A 52 0.62 10.67 12.08
CA LYS A 52 -0.67 11.29 12.36
C LYS A 52 -0.71 11.88 13.75
N GLN A 53 -0.12 11.22 14.73
CA GLN A 53 -0.08 11.73 16.09
C GLN A 53 0.73 13.01 16.19
N GLU A 54 1.81 13.11 15.41
CA GLU A 54 2.65 14.30 15.44
C GLU A 54 2.00 15.47 14.72
N VAL A 55 1.23 15.20 13.67
CA VAL A 55 0.65 16.23 12.83
C VAL A 55 -0.66 16.76 13.40
N THR A 56 -1.38 15.96 14.16
CA THR A 56 -2.70 16.34 14.66
C THR A 56 -2.66 17.13 15.97
N THR A 57 -1.54 17.60 16.37
CA THR A 57 -1.45 18.42 17.58
C THR A 57 -2.02 19.82 17.36
#